data_9485976997a82f02e9e662f3646d7270
#
_entry.id   9485976997a82f02e9e662f3646d7270
#
_cell.length_a   1.000
_cell.length_b   1.000
_cell.length_c   1.000
_cell.angle_alpha   90.00
_cell.angle_beta   90.00
_cell.angle_gamma   90.00
#
_symmetry.space_group_name_H-M   'P 1'
#
loop_
_entity.id
_entity.type
_entity.pdbx_description
1 polymer ?
#
loop_
_entity_poly.entity_id
_entity_poly.type
_entity_poly.pdbx_seq_one_letter_code
_entity_poly.pdbx_strand_id
1 'polypeptide(L)'
;MTFLDDFFWRAVIAGIGVALVAGPLGCFVVWRRMSYLGDTMAHSALLGVAVGLFLNVDLMTGVFAVALAVALLLFFFQRQKLLSNDAVLGTLSHASLAMGVLLLSLMAWVRIDLMGYLFGDILAVSLNDLYLSLIHI
;
A
#
# COMPACT_ATOMS: atom_id res chain seq x y z
N MET A 1 -16.73 1.27 -30.80
CA MET A 1 -16.64 0.97 -29.37
C MET A 1 -15.63 -0.14 -29.23
N THR A 2 -14.45 0.18 -28.71
CA THR A 2 -13.43 -0.82 -28.45
C THR A 2 -13.76 -1.53 -27.15
N PHE A 3 -13.39 -2.79 -27.04
CA PHE A 3 -13.61 -3.63 -25.87
C PHE A 3 -13.07 -2.99 -24.56
N LEU A 4 -12.07 -2.10 -24.73
CA LEU A 4 -11.43 -1.37 -23.65
C LEU A 4 -12.19 -0.08 -23.22
N ASP A 5 -13.25 0.30 -23.92
CA ASP A 5 -14.10 1.45 -23.52
C ASP A 5 -15.04 1.06 -22.37
N ASP A 6 -15.29 -0.24 -22.17
CA ASP A 6 -16.09 -0.76 -21.08
C ASP A 6 -15.26 -0.88 -19.79
N PHE A 7 -15.73 -0.20 -18.73
CA PHE A 7 -15.08 -0.22 -17.42
C PHE A 7 -14.91 -1.64 -16.86
N PHE A 8 -15.84 -2.55 -17.14
CA PHE A 8 -15.78 -3.92 -16.67
C PHE A 8 -14.55 -4.67 -17.23
N TRP A 9 -14.30 -4.56 -18.53
CA TRP A 9 -13.15 -5.24 -19.14
C TRP A 9 -11.82 -4.63 -18.72
N ARG A 10 -11.78 -3.32 -18.49
CA ARG A 10 -10.60 -2.67 -17.91
C ARG A 10 -10.29 -3.21 -16.51
N ALA A 11 -11.31 -3.33 -15.65
CA ALA A 11 -11.16 -3.88 -14.31
C ALA A 11 -10.69 -5.35 -14.34
N VAL A 12 -11.25 -6.18 -15.25
CA VAL A 12 -10.83 -7.58 -15.40
C VAL A 12 -9.36 -7.68 -15.84
N ILE A 13 -8.94 -6.92 -16.84
CA ILE A 13 -7.55 -6.97 -17.34
C ILE A 13 -6.58 -6.44 -16.25
N ALA A 14 -6.92 -5.37 -15.58
CA ALA A 14 -6.13 -4.85 -14.47
C ALA A 14 -6.01 -5.88 -13.34
N GLY A 15 -7.12 -6.52 -12.96
CA GLY A 15 -7.14 -7.56 -11.94
C GLY A 15 -6.27 -8.77 -12.28
N ILE A 16 -6.33 -9.25 -13.53
CA ILE A 16 -5.46 -10.33 -14.02
C ILE A 16 -3.99 -9.89 -13.97
N GLY A 17 -3.66 -8.67 -14.43
CA GLY A 17 -2.30 -8.15 -14.40
C GLY A 17 -1.75 -8.09 -12.97
N VAL A 18 -2.52 -7.53 -12.03
CA VAL A 18 -2.13 -7.50 -10.62
C VAL A 18 -1.96 -8.92 -10.06
N ALA A 19 -2.87 -9.86 -10.36
CA ALA A 19 -2.80 -11.22 -9.85
C ALA A 19 -1.56 -11.99 -10.36
N LEU A 20 -1.15 -11.77 -11.61
CA LEU A 20 0.05 -12.39 -12.19
C LEU A 20 1.34 -11.96 -11.48
N VAL A 21 1.40 -10.74 -10.98
CA VAL A 21 2.56 -10.23 -10.21
C VAL A 21 2.42 -10.56 -8.73
N ALA A 22 1.25 -10.33 -8.15
CA ALA A 22 1.02 -10.55 -6.73
C ALA A 22 1.10 -12.03 -6.34
N GLY A 23 0.74 -12.96 -7.22
CA GLY A 23 0.80 -14.41 -6.95
C GLY A 23 2.21 -14.89 -6.62
N PRO A 24 3.20 -14.76 -7.52
CA PRO A 24 4.59 -15.16 -7.24
C PRO A 24 5.21 -14.40 -6.06
N LEU A 25 4.94 -13.09 -5.95
CA LEU A 25 5.40 -12.30 -4.81
C LEU A 25 4.81 -12.80 -3.50
N GLY A 26 3.51 -13.13 -3.48
CA GLY A 26 2.83 -13.69 -2.32
C GLY A 26 3.43 -15.03 -1.89
N CYS A 27 3.76 -15.93 -2.82
CA CYS A 27 4.47 -17.17 -2.51
C CYS A 27 5.82 -16.90 -1.83
N PHE A 28 6.60 -15.95 -2.38
CA PHE A 28 7.89 -15.58 -1.79
C PHE A 28 7.74 -15.00 -0.39
N VAL A 29 6.75 -14.13 -0.18
CA VAL A 29 6.43 -13.52 1.11
C VAL A 29 6.07 -14.57 2.16
N VAL A 30 5.22 -15.56 1.77
CA VAL A 30 4.84 -16.67 2.67
C VAL A 30 6.04 -17.55 3.01
N TRP A 31 6.91 -17.86 2.04
CA TRP A 31 8.15 -18.61 2.30
C TRP A 31 9.06 -17.90 3.28
N ARG A 32 9.10 -16.57 3.23
CA ARG A 32 9.88 -15.74 4.18
C ARG A 32 9.19 -15.56 5.53
N ARG A 33 8.01 -16.14 5.74
CA ARG A 33 7.20 -15.97 6.97
C ARG A 33 6.90 -14.50 7.25
N MET A 34 6.41 -13.80 6.24
CA MET A 34 6.10 -12.38 6.27
C MET A 34 4.65 -12.14 5.84
N SER A 35 3.70 -12.91 6.43
CA SER A 35 2.28 -12.91 6.02
C SER A 35 1.62 -11.55 6.18
N TYR A 36 2.05 -10.73 7.14
CA TYR A 36 1.57 -9.37 7.38
C TYR A 36 2.20 -8.29 6.47
N LEU A 37 3.08 -8.65 5.52
CA LEU A 37 3.79 -7.66 4.70
C LEU A 37 2.83 -6.77 3.91
N GLY A 38 1.83 -7.34 3.23
CA GLY A 38 0.86 -6.60 2.42
C GLY A 38 0.07 -5.60 3.27
N ASP A 39 -0.40 -6.05 4.42
CA ASP A 39 -1.15 -5.23 5.38
C ASP A 39 -0.29 -4.08 5.93
N THR A 40 0.96 -4.39 6.29
CA THR A 40 1.93 -3.38 6.74
C THR A 40 2.19 -2.33 5.66
N MET A 41 2.31 -2.74 4.39
CA MET A 41 2.51 -1.81 3.27
C MET A 41 1.29 -0.90 3.07
N ALA A 42 0.08 -1.45 3.09
CA ALA A 42 -1.15 -0.68 2.94
C ALA A 42 -1.31 0.37 4.06
N HIS A 43 -1.13 -0.03 5.31
CA HIS A 43 -1.26 0.86 6.46
C HIS A 43 -0.11 1.90 6.54
N SER A 44 1.10 1.52 6.16
CA SER A 44 2.22 2.48 6.08
C SER A 44 2.04 3.49 4.95
N ALA A 45 1.44 3.08 3.83
CA ALA A 45 1.09 4.01 2.75
C ALA A 45 0.07 5.05 3.21
N LEU A 46 -0.96 4.65 3.97
CA LEU A 46 -1.91 5.58 4.57
C LEU A 46 -1.21 6.58 5.51
N LEU A 47 -0.32 6.09 6.37
CA LEU A 47 0.49 6.97 7.22
C LEU A 47 1.35 7.92 6.38
N GLY A 48 1.94 7.42 5.28
CA GLY A 48 2.73 8.22 4.36
C GLY A 48 1.95 9.36 3.72
N VAL A 49 0.71 9.08 3.28
CA VAL A 49 -0.23 10.10 2.77
C VAL A 49 -0.53 11.12 3.86
N ALA A 50 -0.84 10.68 5.08
CA ALA A 50 -1.13 11.56 6.20
C ALA A 50 0.06 12.49 6.53
N VAL A 51 1.28 11.95 6.55
CA VAL A 51 2.51 12.71 6.76
C VAL A 51 2.76 13.68 5.61
N GLY A 52 2.58 13.25 4.36
CA GLY A 52 2.73 14.11 3.18
C GLY A 52 1.81 15.33 3.25
N LEU A 53 0.54 15.11 3.57
CA LEU A 53 -0.44 16.19 3.74
C LEU A 53 -0.10 17.10 4.92
N PHE A 54 0.31 16.53 6.05
CA PHE A 54 0.66 17.28 7.25
C PHE A 54 1.86 18.21 7.04
N LEU A 55 2.87 17.73 6.30
CA LEU A 55 4.09 18.48 6.01
C LEU A 55 3.99 19.34 4.74
N ASN A 56 2.84 19.31 4.03
CA ASN A 56 2.64 19.98 2.73
C ASN A 56 3.72 19.60 1.68
N VAL A 57 4.12 18.32 1.68
CA VAL A 57 4.98 17.75 0.65
C VAL A 57 4.18 16.85 -0.29
N ASP A 58 4.76 16.52 -1.43
CA ASP A 58 4.14 15.60 -2.38
C ASP A 58 3.77 14.26 -1.72
N LEU A 59 2.58 13.73 -2.04
CA LEU A 59 2.04 12.50 -1.42
C LEU A 59 2.95 11.30 -1.66
N MET A 60 3.50 11.17 -2.87
CA MET A 60 4.45 10.09 -3.20
C MET A 60 5.70 10.17 -2.32
N THR A 61 6.23 11.37 -2.11
CA THR A 61 7.39 11.58 -1.23
C THR A 61 7.07 11.16 0.21
N GLY A 62 5.88 11.48 0.72
CA GLY A 62 5.42 11.05 2.04
C GLY A 62 5.33 9.52 2.15
N VAL A 63 4.72 8.88 1.16
CA VAL A 63 4.60 7.41 1.11
C VAL A 63 5.97 6.74 1.05
N PHE A 64 6.87 7.21 0.19
CA PHE A 64 8.23 6.67 0.09
C PHE A 64 9.03 6.82 1.39
N ALA A 65 8.94 7.97 2.03
CA ALA A 65 9.66 8.24 3.28
C ALA A 65 9.19 7.29 4.40
N VAL A 66 7.87 7.11 4.55
CA VAL A 66 7.32 6.20 5.56
C VAL A 66 7.61 4.74 5.21
N ALA A 67 7.47 4.34 3.94
CA ALA A 67 7.82 2.98 3.51
C ALA A 67 9.29 2.64 3.78
N LEU A 68 10.20 3.59 3.51
CA LEU A 68 11.62 3.44 3.83
C LEU A 68 11.85 3.32 5.34
N ALA A 69 11.19 4.16 6.14
CA ALA A 69 11.29 4.09 7.61
C ALA A 69 10.81 2.74 8.15
N VAL A 70 9.68 2.23 7.67
CA VAL A 70 9.15 0.91 8.05
C VAL A 70 10.10 -0.21 7.63
N ALA A 71 10.67 -0.13 6.42
CA ALA A 71 11.65 -1.12 5.94
C ALA A 71 12.93 -1.12 6.80
N LEU A 72 13.43 0.05 7.19
CA LEU A 72 14.59 0.17 8.08
C LEU A 72 14.29 -0.37 9.49
N LEU A 73 13.11 -0.07 10.04
CA LEU A 73 12.69 -0.61 11.33
C LEU A 73 12.58 -2.14 11.28
N LEU A 74 11.95 -2.68 10.23
CA LEU A 74 11.86 -4.12 10.04
C LEU A 74 13.27 -4.76 9.97
N PHE A 75 14.17 -4.19 9.17
CA PHE A 75 15.55 -4.67 9.07
C PHE A 75 16.28 -4.64 10.42
N PHE A 76 16.11 -3.57 11.20
CA PHE A 76 16.73 -3.44 12.50
C PHE A 76 16.20 -4.49 13.49
N PHE A 77 14.89 -4.68 13.58
CA PHE A 77 14.30 -5.66 14.48
C PHE A 77 14.61 -7.11 14.08
N GLN A 78 14.66 -7.41 12.78
CA GLN A 78 15.05 -8.74 12.30
C GLN A 78 16.47 -9.13 12.73
N ARG A 79 17.38 -8.18 12.82
CA ARG A 79 18.75 -8.45 13.29
C ARG A 79 18.82 -8.92 14.74
N GLN A 80 17.90 -8.49 15.57
CA GLN A 80 17.91 -8.83 17.00
C GLN A 80 17.41 -10.23 17.30
N LYS A 81 16.78 -10.94 16.33
CA LYS A 81 16.25 -12.31 16.43
C LYS A 81 15.34 -12.57 17.65
N LEU A 82 14.86 -11.53 18.32
CA LEU A 82 14.01 -11.61 19.51
C LEU A 82 12.54 -11.86 19.17
N LEU A 83 12.10 -11.41 17.98
CA LEU A 83 10.73 -11.46 17.53
C LEU A 83 10.64 -12.14 16.16
N SER A 84 9.49 -12.79 15.90
CA SER A 84 9.20 -13.30 14.57
C SER A 84 8.94 -12.15 13.60
N ASN A 85 9.22 -12.36 12.31
CA ASN A 85 8.95 -11.35 11.28
C ASN A 85 7.49 -10.90 11.27
N ASP A 86 6.55 -11.85 11.41
CA ASP A 86 5.12 -11.54 11.43
C ASP A 86 4.71 -10.73 12.66
N ALA A 87 5.33 -10.96 13.83
CA ALA A 87 5.04 -10.15 15.02
C ALA A 87 5.49 -8.70 14.84
N VAL A 88 6.67 -8.48 14.24
CA VAL A 88 7.18 -7.13 13.96
C VAL A 88 6.30 -6.44 12.91
N LEU A 89 5.99 -7.14 11.81
CA LEU A 89 5.15 -6.60 10.75
C LEU A 89 3.75 -6.26 11.26
N GLY A 90 3.11 -7.16 12.03
CA GLY A 90 1.79 -6.90 12.60
C GLY A 90 1.78 -5.68 13.54
N THR A 91 2.83 -5.54 14.37
CA THR A 91 2.98 -4.36 15.23
C THR A 91 3.16 -3.08 14.41
N LEU A 92 4.02 -3.09 13.39
CA LEU A 92 4.24 -1.95 12.50
C LEU A 92 2.99 -1.60 11.70
N SER A 93 2.23 -2.61 11.23
CA SER A 93 0.96 -2.44 10.53
C SER A 93 -0.03 -1.64 11.37
N HIS A 94 -0.35 -2.13 12.56
CA HIS A 94 -1.33 -1.47 13.43
C HIS A 94 -0.84 -0.13 13.97
N ALA A 95 0.44 0.01 14.27
CA ALA A 95 1.03 1.28 14.68
C ALA A 95 0.93 2.33 13.55
N SER A 96 1.25 1.94 12.31
CA SER A 96 1.15 2.83 11.15
C SER A 96 -0.30 3.25 10.90
N LEU A 97 -1.25 2.30 10.97
CA LEU A 97 -2.67 2.61 10.83
C LEU A 97 -3.14 3.61 11.89
N ALA A 98 -2.83 3.33 13.17
CA ALA A 98 -3.25 4.17 14.28
C ALA A 98 -2.67 5.60 14.16
N MET A 99 -1.39 5.73 13.84
CA MET A 99 -0.74 7.02 13.63
C MET A 99 -1.30 7.75 12.40
N GLY A 100 -1.54 7.04 11.30
CA GLY A 100 -2.14 7.62 10.10
C GLY A 100 -3.52 8.19 10.36
N VAL A 101 -4.41 7.39 10.98
CA VAL A 101 -5.77 7.83 11.32
C VAL A 101 -5.73 8.98 12.33
N LEU A 102 -4.84 8.95 13.32
CA LEU A 102 -4.68 10.04 14.28
C LEU A 102 -4.27 11.34 13.59
N LEU A 103 -3.24 11.32 12.73
CA LEU A 103 -2.81 12.50 11.99
C LEU A 103 -3.92 13.06 11.12
N LEU A 104 -4.64 12.20 10.38
CA LEU A 104 -5.76 12.64 9.56
C LEU A 104 -6.91 13.23 10.39
N SER A 105 -7.18 12.69 11.58
CA SER A 105 -8.22 13.21 12.48
C SER A 105 -7.91 14.60 13.03
N LEU A 106 -6.64 14.96 13.15
CA LEU A 106 -6.19 16.31 13.55
C LEU A 106 -6.33 17.33 12.41
N MET A 107 -6.49 16.87 11.18
CA MET A 107 -6.58 17.70 9.97
C MET A 107 -8.05 17.88 9.56
N ALA A 108 -8.83 18.67 10.31
CA ALA A 108 -10.27 18.86 10.10
C ALA A 108 -10.66 19.38 8.69
N TRP A 109 -9.71 19.97 7.96
CA TRP A 109 -9.92 20.47 6.58
C TRP A 109 -9.73 19.40 5.51
N VAL A 110 -9.15 18.24 5.85
CA VAL A 110 -8.89 17.15 4.90
C VAL A 110 -10.01 16.14 4.98
N ARG A 111 -10.77 16.00 3.88
CA ARG A 111 -11.76 14.94 3.74
C ARG A 111 -11.16 13.87 2.81
N ILE A 112 -10.60 12.83 3.41
CA ILE A 112 -10.06 11.68 2.67
C ILE A 112 -11.02 10.52 2.81
N ASP A 113 -11.31 9.88 1.70
CA ASP A 113 -11.97 8.57 1.69
C ASP A 113 -10.96 7.50 2.10
N LEU A 114 -10.92 7.23 3.41
CA LEU A 114 -10.03 6.19 3.98
C LEU A 114 -10.30 4.81 3.40
N MET A 115 -11.54 4.51 3.05
CA MET A 115 -11.89 3.21 2.46
C MET A 115 -11.32 3.07 1.05
N GLY A 116 -11.43 4.11 0.23
CA GLY A 116 -10.81 4.14 -1.11
C GLY A 116 -9.28 3.99 -1.05
N TYR A 117 -8.63 4.62 -0.06
CA TYR A 117 -7.18 4.49 0.12
C TYR A 117 -6.73 3.10 0.61
N LEU A 118 -7.47 2.48 1.52
CA LEU A 118 -7.08 1.18 2.09
C LEU A 118 -7.42 0.01 1.18
N PHE A 119 -8.54 0.07 0.48
CA PHE A 119 -9.04 -1.04 -0.33
C PHE A 119 -8.90 -0.80 -1.83
N GLY A 120 -8.69 0.46 -2.25
CA GLY A 120 -8.65 0.85 -3.65
C GLY A 120 -10.01 0.70 -4.34
N ASP A 121 -10.07 1.08 -5.60
CA ASP A 121 -11.25 0.92 -6.46
C ASP A 121 -10.82 0.40 -7.84
N ILE A 122 -10.94 -0.91 -8.03
CA ILE A 122 -10.58 -1.56 -9.30
C ILE A 122 -11.50 -1.15 -10.46
N LEU A 123 -12.72 -0.66 -10.15
CA LEU A 123 -13.65 -0.21 -11.18
C LEU A 123 -13.33 1.20 -11.69
N ALA A 124 -12.57 1.97 -10.93
CA ALA A 124 -12.11 3.32 -11.30
C ALA A 124 -10.86 3.32 -12.20
N VAL A 125 -10.32 2.16 -12.57
CA VAL A 125 -9.10 2.04 -13.40
C VAL A 125 -9.29 2.70 -14.75
N SER A 126 -8.44 3.69 -15.08
CA SER A 126 -8.39 4.36 -16.37
C SER A 126 -7.55 3.57 -17.39
N LEU A 127 -7.70 3.93 -18.68
CA LEU A 127 -6.85 3.34 -19.73
C LEU A 127 -5.37 3.67 -19.51
N ASN A 128 -5.06 4.87 -19.03
CA ASN A 128 -3.68 5.26 -18.74
C ASN A 128 -3.08 4.40 -17.62
N ASP A 129 -3.83 4.13 -16.57
CA ASP A 129 -3.38 3.27 -15.47
C ASP A 129 -3.10 1.84 -15.96
N LEU A 130 -3.95 1.35 -16.86
CA LEU A 130 -3.77 0.02 -17.46
C LEU A 130 -2.48 -0.05 -18.30
N TYR A 131 -2.22 0.96 -19.14
CA TYR A 131 -0.99 1.02 -19.94
C TYR A 131 0.26 1.14 -19.07
N LEU A 132 0.24 2.02 -18.07
CA LEU A 132 1.35 2.16 -17.12
C LEU A 132 1.60 0.88 -16.35
N SER A 133 0.57 0.22 -15.87
CA SER A 133 0.66 -1.05 -15.16
C SER A 133 1.28 -2.14 -16.05
N LEU A 134 0.83 -2.27 -17.31
CA LEU A 134 1.37 -3.26 -18.25
C LEU A 134 2.83 -3.00 -18.61
N ILE A 135 3.26 -1.74 -18.71
CA ILE A 135 4.66 -1.38 -19.01
C ILE A 135 5.57 -1.75 -17.82
N HIS A 136 5.10 -1.58 -16.58
CA HIS A 136 5.91 -1.86 -15.39
C HIS A 136 5.92 -3.33 -14.98
N ILE A 137 4.97 -4.12 -15.47
CA ILE A 137 4.93 -5.58 -15.29
C ILE A 137 5.86 -6.29 -16.26
#